data_200fb679f81ed5cafc6e222b6bfa0b5d
#
_entry.id   200fb679f81ed5cafc6e222b6bfa0b5d
#
_cell.length_a   1.000
_cell.length_b   1.000
_cell.length_c   1.000
_cell.angle_alpha   90.00
_cell.angle_beta   90.00
_cell.angle_gamma   90.00
#
_symmetry.space_group_name_H-M   'P 1'
#
loop_
_entity.id
_entity.type
_entity.pdbx_description
1 polymer ?
#
loop_
_entity_poly.entity_id
_entity_poly.type
_entity_poly.pdbx_seq_one_letter_code
_entity_poly.pdbx_strand_id
1 'polypeptide(L)'
;MTPSAPQDVPVFAVVGRVNMGKSAVIATLLEIDDNELVRVSPTPGETTRCQPHRVVFSGRECVRFIDTPGFSRPVEAMRAIQRIHGEGTPGLEALRVFVAEAGEEFGDEKRLLAPLLEGAGILYVVDPAKPLRDDFLAEMEILRWTGRPRLALLNRRENASGPDEETWKSRLGGAFNLVRTFDAHHARYDERLRLLKALLEIEETHRPMLEETIRLVENEWLGRREEAAEAVITLMETALSLRVSATLEERDLTIPSRREKKAQELSKRYFGRLAEIERTCFTELLKIYRHHLLKADSDPDSASNPADDGQTDVLEDGTVITSLVKVNNRDQRLG
;
A
#
# COMPACT_ATOMS: atom_id res chain seq x y z
N MET A 1 29.39 23.52 -3.65
CA MET A 1 28.62 22.34 -4.12
C MET A 1 27.76 22.79 -5.27
N THR A 2 28.13 22.46 -6.49
CA THR A 2 27.35 22.74 -7.70
C THR A 2 26.03 21.96 -7.62
N PRO A 3 24.86 22.56 -7.89
CA PRO A 3 23.62 21.79 -7.98
C PRO A 3 23.78 20.79 -9.10
N SER A 4 23.65 19.51 -8.77
CA SER A 4 23.56 18.41 -9.72
C SER A 4 22.45 18.74 -10.72
N ALA A 5 22.72 18.56 -12.02
CA ALA A 5 21.70 18.65 -13.05
C ALA A 5 20.47 17.83 -12.64
N PRO A 6 19.25 18.24 -13.01
CA PRO A 6 18.05 17.47 -12.70
C PRO A 6 18.26 16.07 -13.25
N GLN A 7 18.35 15.08 -12.34
CA GLN A 7 18.47 13.69 -12.74
C GLN A 7 17.18 13.32 -13.46
N ASP A 8 17.31 12.81 -14.64
CA ASP A 8 16.21 12.26 -15.44
C ASP A 8 15.74 10.98 -14.72
N VAL A 9 14.73 11.12 -13.86
CA VAL A 9 14.17 10.02 -13.08
C VAL A 9 13.05 9.33 -13.85
N PRO A 10 12.88 7.99 -13.73
CA PRO A 10 11.76 7.30 -14.34
C PRO A 10 10.44 7.87 -13.81
N VAL A 11 9.56 8.23 -14.74
CA VAL A 11 8.24 8.80 -14.45
C VAL A 11 7.16 7.86 -14.97
N PHE A 12 6.17 7.54 -14.14
CA PHE A 12 5.03 6.71 -14.53
C PHE A 12 3.73 7.43 -14.20
N ALA A 13 2.85 7.56 -15.19
CA ALA A 13 1.49 8.04 -14.98
C ALA A 13 0.60 6.87 -14.56
N VAL A 14 -0.09 7.03 -13.44
CA VAL A 14 -1.07 6.06 -12.94
C VAL A 14 -2.43 6.42 -13.51
N VAL A 15 -2.89 5.59 -14.44
CA VAL A 15 -4.08 5.81 -15.25
C VAL A 15 -5.16 4.77 -14.92
N GLY A 16 -6.40 5.14 -15.02
CA GLY A 16 -7.56 4.28 -14.79
C GLY A 16 -8.75 5.12 -14.36
N ARG A 17 -9.95 4.55 -14.43
CA ARG A 17 -11.18 5.26 -14.07
C ARG A 17 -11.27 5.53 -12.57
N VAL A 18 -12.24 6.36 -12.20
CA VAL A 18 -12.55 6.63 -10.79
C VAL A 18 -12.91 5.31 -10.09
N ASN A 19 -12.46 5.15 -8.85
CA ASN A 19 -12.70 3.96 -8.04
C ASN A 19 -12.11 2.65 -8.59
N MET A 20 -11.01 2.70 -9.36
CA MET A 20 -10.24 1.51 -9.77
C MET A 20 -9.10 1.17 -8.82
N GLY A 21 -8.86 2.00 -7.80
CA GLY A 21 -7.81 1.79 -6.80
C GLY A 21 -6.46 2.39 -7.18
N LYS A 22 -6.41 3.44 -8.02
CA LYS A 22 -5.17 4.15 -8.37
C LYS A 22 -4.42 4.64 -7.13
N SER A 23 -5.14 5.32 -6.21
CA SER A 23 -4.55 5.83 -4.97
C SER A 23 -3.99 4.71 -4.09
N ALA A 24 -4.67 3.56 -4.00
CA ALA A 24 -4.20 2.41 -3.25
C ALA A 24 -2.91 1.81 -3.86
N VAL A 25 -2.81 1.76 -5.18
CA VAL A 25 -1.57 1.35 -5.87
C VAL A 25 -0.43 2.34 -5.57
N ILE A 26 -0.69 3.64 -5.63
CA ILE A 26 0.30 4.68 -5.31
C ILE A 26 0.73 4.57 -3.85
N ALA A 27 -0.22 4.43 -2.91
CA ALA A 27 0.07 4.27 -1.49
C ALA A 27 0.98 3.07 -1.23
N THR A 28 0.72 1.94 -1.88
CA THR A 28 1.57 0.76 -1.81
C THR A 28 2.99 1.04 -2.31
N LEU A 29 3.12 1.71 -3.46
CA LEU A 29 4.42 2.04 -4.03
C LEU A 29 5.21 3.02 -3.15
N LEU A 30 4.53 3.95 -2.49
CA LEU A 30 5.11 4.91 -1.56
C LEU A 30 5.28 4.36 -0.14
N GLU A 31 4.64 3.23 0.17
CA GLU A 31 4.58 2.66 1.54
C GLU A 31 3.97 3.64 2.56
N ILE A 32 2.91 4.30 2.17
CA ILE A 32 2.10 5.19 3.02
C ILE A 32 0.67 4.68 3.12
N ASP A 33 -0.07 5.14 4.11
CA ASP A 33 -1.48 4.80 4.26
C ASP A 33 -2.33 5.47 3.16
N ASP A 34 -3.29 4.72 2.59
CA ASP A 34 -4.27 5.24 1.62
C ASP A 34 -5.00 6.48 2.16
N ASN A 35 -5.30 6.50 3.46
CA ASN A 35 -5.95 7.61 4.12
C ASN A 35 -5.09 8.89 4.17
N GLU A 36 -3.76 8.76 4.20
CA GLU A 36 -2.85 9.91 4.10
C GLU A 36 -2.85 10.51 2.71
N LEU A 37 -2.87 9.68 1.67
CA LEU A 37 -3.00 10.13 0.28
C LEU A 37 -4.33 10.85 0.02
N VAL A 38 -5.43 10.29 0.51
CA VAL A 38 -6.78 10.87 0.36
C VAL A 38 -6.90 12.20 1.11
N ARG A 39 -6.23 12.38 2.27
CA ARG A 39 -6.22 13.64 3.03
C ARG A 39 -5.45 14.76 2.32
N VAL A 40 -4.50 14.42 1.47
CA VAL A 40 -3.73 15.42 0.67
C VAL A 40 -4.53 15.85 -0.57
N SER A 41 -5.55 15.07 -0.98
CA SER A 41 -6.43 15.43 -2.10
C SER A 41 -7.60 16.30 -1.62
N PRO A 42 -7.83 17.49 -2.24
CA PRO A 42 -8.87 18.44 -1.79
C PRO A 42 -10.32 17.93 -1.97
N THR A 43 -10.52 16.83 -2.69
CA THR A 43 -11.84 16.21 -2.87
C THR A 43 -11.71 14.69 -2.86
N PRO A 44 -12.22 13.97 -1.83
CA PRO A 44 -12.17 12.52 -1.80
C PRO A 44 -12.92 11.92 -3.01
N GLY A 45 -12.20 11.15 -3.85
CA GLY A 45 -12.78 10.38 -4.94
C GLY A 45 -12.64 10.96 -6.35
N GLU A 46 -12.20 12.21 -6.53
CA GLU A 46 -11.95 12.80 -7.85
C GLU A 46 -10.57 13.47 -7.92
N THR A 47 -9.64 12.86 -8.64
CA THR A 47 -8.38 13.50 -9.02
C THR A 47 -8.66 14.42 -10.21
N THR A 48 -8.85 15.72 -9.93
CA THR A 48 -9.13 16.74 -10.99
C THR A 48 -7.87 17.33 -11.58
N ARG A 49 -6.69 17.07 -10.98
CA ARG A 49 -5.37 17.55 -11.43
C ARG A 49 -4.34 16.44 -11.26
N CYS A 50 -3.35 16.41 -12.17
CA CYS A 50 -2.21 15.51 -12.02
C CYS A 50 -1.42 15.85 -10.75
N GLN A 51 -1.17 14.84 -9.90
CA GLN A 51 -0.43 14.99 -8.66
C GLN A 51 0.84 14.13 -8.71
N PRO A 52 2.05 14.73 -8.61
CA PRO A 52 3.29 13.97 -8.57
C PRO A 52 3.56 13.41 -7.17
N HIS A 53 3.87 12.13 -7.10
CA HIS A 53 4.30 11.41 -5.91
C HIS A 53 5.72 10.88 -6.12
N ARG A 54 6.63 11.20 -5.21
CA ARG A 54 8.06 10.91 -5.33
C ARG A 54 8.46 9.77 -4.42
N VAL A 55 9.14 8.78 -4.96
CA VAL A 55 9.86 7.77 -4.16
C VAL A 55 11.25 8.30 -3.90
N VAL A 56 11.57 8.56 -2.63
CA VAL A 56 12.82 9.18 -2.21
C VAL A 56 13.57 8.26 -1.25
N PHE A 57 14.83 7.96 -1.55
CA PHE A 57 15.76 7.26 -0.66
C PHE A 57 16.97 8.16 -0.37
N SER A 58 17.31 8.31 0.90
CA SER A 58 18.46 9.14 1.35
C SER A 58 18.48 10.55 0.73
N GLY A 59 17.29 11.16 0.59
CA GLY A 59 17.15 12.51 0.02
C GLY A 59 17.25 12.60 -1.50
N ARG A 60 17.41 11.47 -2.21
CA ARG A 60 17.46 11.40 -3.68
C ARG A 60 16.16 10.84 -4.22
N GLU A 61 15.54 11.53 -5.17
CA GLU A 61 14.37 11.02 -5.91
C GLU A 61 14.82 9.88 -6.83
N CYS A 62 14.13 8.74 -6.74
CA CYS A 62 14.46 7.52 -7.48
C CYS A 62 13.42 7.19 -8.55
N VAL A 63 12.15 7.42 -8.26
CA VAL A 63 11.01 7.18 -9.17
C VAL A 63 9.95 8.23 -8.88
N ARG A 64 9.20 8.64 -9.89
CA ARG A 64 8.06 9.53 -9.75
C ARG A 64 6.81 8.88 -10.33
N PHE A 65 5.75 8.86 -9.53
CA PHE A 65 4.40 8.49 -9.98
C PHE A 65 3.54 9.74 -10.10
N ILE A 66 2.75 9.82 -11.18
CA ILE A 66 1.81 10.92 -11.40
C ILE A 66 0.41 10.32 -11.31
N ASP A 67 -0.35 10.67 -10.27
CA ASP A 67 -1.79 10.36 -10.23
C ASP A 67 -2.50 11.25 -11.24
N THR A 68 -3.28 10.64 -12.13
CA THR A 68 -3.96 11.33 -13.22
C THR A 68 -5.48 11.27 -13.05
N PRO A 69 -6.22 12.26 -13.59
CA PRO A 69 -7.65 12.11 -13.78
C PRO A 69 -7.95 10.85 -14.59
N GLY A 70 -9.11 10.25 -14.37
CA GLY A 70 -9.60 9.18 -15.25
C GLY A 70 -10.05 9.74 -16.59
N PHE A 71 -10.24 8.87 -17.58
CA PHE A 71 -10.94 9.22 -18.79
C PHE A 71 -12.42 9.51 -18.48
N SER A 72 -12.93 10.63 -18.98
CA SER A 72 -14.33 11.03 -18.87
C SER A 72 -15.12 10.63 -20.11
N ARG A 73 -14.54 10.79 -21.30
CA ARG A 73 -15.15 10.54 -22.61
C ARG A 73 -14.20 9.78 -23.56
N PRO A 74 -13.77 8.58 -23.19
CA PRO A 74 -12.72 7.88 -23.95
C PRO A 74 -13.14 7.54 -25.39
N VAL A 75 -14.41 7.17 -25.61
CA VAL A 75 -14.89 6.81 -26.95
C VAL A 75 -14.90 8.02 -27.88
N GLU A 76 -15.38 9.15 -27.40
CA GLU A 76 -15.42 10.42 -28.14
C GLU A 76 -13.99 10.93 -28.39
N ALA A 77 -13.14 10.88 -27.39
CA ALA A 77 -11.71 11.25 -27.53
C ALA A 77 -11.01 10.36 -28.56
N MET A 78 -11.20 9.04 -28.51
CA MET A 78 -10.67 8.11 -29.49
C MET A 78 -11.08 8.49 -30.93
N ARG A 79 -12.38 8.76 -31.14
CA ARG A 79 -12.89 9.17 -32.45
C ARG A 79 -12.36 10.52 -32.90
N ALA A 80 -12.15 11.47 -31.97
CA ALA A 80 -11.56 12.77 -32.29
C ALA A 80 -10.09 12.62 -32.72
N ILE A 81 -9.30 11.82 -32.00
CA ILE A 81 -7.91 11.54 -32.33
C ILE A 81 -7.81 10.83 -33.69
N GLN A 82 -8.68 9.86 -33.98
CA GLN A 82 -8.74 9.20 -35.28
C GLN A 82 -9.04 10.16 -36.42
N ARG A 83 -9.97 11.10 -36.23
CA ARG A 83 -10.28 12.13 -37.22
C ARG A 83 -9.11 13.07 -37.49
N ILE A 84 -8.35 13.43 -36.48
CA ILE A 84 -7.13 14.24 -36.59
C ILE A 84 -6.06 13.50 -37.40
N HIS A 85 -5.89 12.21 -37.12
CA HIS A 85 -4.88 11.40 -37.82
C HIS A 85 -5.25 11.10 -39.26
N GLY A 86 -6.53 10.92 -39.55
CA GLY A 86 -7.01 10.47 -40.88
C GLY A 86 -6.93 8.95 -41.03
N GLU A 87 -6.31 8.48 -42.14
CA GLU A 87 -6.16 7.03 -42.40
C GLU A 87 -5.00 6.42 -41.61
N GLY A 88 -5.19 5.19 -41.13
CA GLY A 88 -4.16 4.41 -40.45
C GLY A 88 -4.33 4.39 -38.95
N THR A 89 -3.26 4.02 -38.22
CA THR A 89 -3.24 3.98 -36.74
C THR A 89 -2.66 5.27 -36.20
N PRO A 90 -3.42 6.01 -35.36
CA PRO A 90 -2.91 7.20 -34.69
C PRO A 90 -1.63 6.93 -33.90
N GLY A 91 -0.80 7.95 -33.80
CA GLY A 91 0.44 7.93 -33.03
C GLY A 91 0.59 9.17 -32.16
N LEU A 92 1.77 9.34 -31.61
CA LEU A 92 2.08 10.40 -30.64
C LEU A 92 1.75 11.81 -31.18
N GLU A 93 1.94 12.04 -32.48
CA GLU A 93 1.69 13.35 -33.09
C GLU A 93 0.18 13.69 -33.10
N ALA A 94 -0.68 12.74 -33.45
CA ALA A 94 -2.13 12.94 -33.41
C ALA A 94 -2.61 13.24 -31.97
N LEU A 95 -2.00 12.61 -30.96
CA LEU A 95 -2.29 12.88 -29.57
C LEU A 95 -1.83 14.29 -29.15
N ARG A 96 -0.69 14.78 -29.66
CA ARG A 96 -0.22 16.16 -29.43
C ARG A 96 -1.18 17.18 -29.99
N VAL A 97 -1.61 16.98 -31.24
CA VAL A 97 -2.60 17.86 -31.88
C VAL A 97 -3.92 17.83 -31.11
N PHE A 98 -4.38 16.64 -30.72
CA PHE A 98 -5.60 16.52 -29.89
C PHE A 98 -5.48 17.30 -28.58
N VAL A 99 -4.38 17.16 -27.84
CA VAL A 99 -4.20 17.89 -26.58
C VAL A 99 -4.13 19.40 -26.78
N ALA A 100 -3.57 19.86 -27.90
CA ALA A 100 -3.49 21.28 -28.23
C ALA A 100 -4.83 21.87 -28.65
N GLU A 101 -5.60 21.18 -29.48
CA GLU A 101 -6.75 21.74 -30.22
C GLU A 101 -8.13 21.30 -29.71
N ALA A 102 -8.21 20.17 -28.95
CA ALA A 102 -9.50 19.70 -28.45
C ALA A 102 -10.14 20.70 -27.47
N GLY A 103 -11.46 20.74 -27.45
CA GLY A 103 -12.24 21.63 -26.61
C GLY A 103 -12.16 21.29 -25.11
N GLU A 104 -12.76 22.13 -24.30
CA GLU A 104 -12.78 21.97 -22.84
C GLU A 104 -13.54 20.72 -22.36
N GLU A 105 -14.41 20.17 -23.20
CA GLU A 105 -15.12 18.92 -22.94
C GLU A 105 -14.20 17.70 -22.78
N PHE A 106 -12.95 17.80 -23.25
CA PHE A 106 -11.89 16.80 -23.13
C PHE A 106 -10.83 17.20 -22.08
N GLY A 107 -11.18 18.05 -21.13
CA GLY A 107 -10.23 18.58 -20.15
C GLY A 107 -9.51 17.49 -19.33
N ASP A 108 -10.18 16.39 -18.99
CA ASP A 108 -9.60 15.28 -18.25
C ASP A 108 -8.64 14.46 -19.12
N GLU A 109 -9.05 14.16 -20.35
CA GLU A 109 -8.20 13.47 -21.33
C GLU A 109 -6.93 14.26 -21.64
N LYS A 110 -7.03 15.59 -21.81
CA LYS A 110 -5.87 16.47 -22.03
C LYS A 110 -4.89 16.41 -20.86
N ARG A 111 -5.40 16.49 -19.62
CA ARG A 111 -4.57 16.42 -18.41
C ARG A 111 -3.91 15.05 -18.26
N LEU A 112 -4.66 13.97 -18.50
CA LEU A 112 -4.17 12.60 -18.45
C LEU A 112 -3.07 12.36 -19.49
N LEU A 113 -3.24 12.85 -20.73
CA LEU A 113 -2.30 12.64 -21.81
C LEU A 113 -1.04 13.49 -21.68
N ALA A 114 -1.08 14.66 -21.03
CA ALA A 114 0.06 15.55 -20.90
C ALA A 114 1.34 14.87 -20.39
N PRO A 115 1.38 14.18 -19.25
CA PRO A 115 2.58 13.50 -18.77
C PRO A 115 3.05 12.38 -19.72
N LEU A 116 2.14 11.72 -20.44
CA LEU A 116 2.47 10.68 -21.41
C LEU A 116 3.17 11.27 -22.63
N LEU A 117 2.75 12.45 -23.07
CA LEU A 117 3.41 13.18 -24.14
C LEU A 117 4.82 13.67 -23.75
N GLU A 118 5.03 13.96 -22.45
CA GLU A 118 6.33 14.33 -21.89
C GLU A 118 7.26 13.13 -21.66
N GLY A 119 6.79 11.90 -21.81
CA GLY A 119 7.66 10.72 -21.75
C GLY A 119 7.32 9.72 -20.64
N ALA A 120 6.34 9.99 -19.80
CA ALA A 120 5.97 9.08 -18.72
C ALA A 120 5.52 7.71 -19.23
N GLY A 121 6.00 6.63 -18.60
CA GLY A 121 5.46 5.30 -18.75
C GLY A 121 4.04 5.21 -18.17
N ILE A 122 3.33 4.13 -18.45
CA ILE A 122 1.92 3.97 -18.09
C ILE A 122 1.76 2.82 -17.09
N LEU A 123 1.08 3.12 -15.99
CA LEU A 123 0.57 2.15 -15.02
C LEU A 123 -0.96 2.21 -15.06
N TYR A 124 -1.57 1.31 -15.82
CA TYR A 124 -3.01 1.29 -16.03
C TYR A 124 -3.69 0.37 -15.01
N VAL A 125 -4.55 0.93 -14.17
CA VAL A 125 -5.21 0.22 -13.06
C VAL A 125 -6.66 -0.05 -13.41
N VAL A 126 -7.06 -1.32 -13.37
CA VAL A 126 -8.44 -1.78 -13.61
C VAL A 126 -8.90 -2.72 -12.51
N ASP A 127 -10.20 -2.72 -12.27
CA ASP A 127 -10.87 -3.63 -11.35
C ASP A 127 -11.54 -4.76 -12.19
N PRO A 128 -11.02 -6.00 -12.13
CA PRO A 128 -11.54 -7.12 -12.94
C PRO A 128 -12.95 -7.58 -12.54
N ALA A 129 -13.47 -7.12 -11.41
CA ALA A 129 -14.86 -7.37 -11.01
C ALA A 129 -15.86 -6.54 -11.84
N LYS A 130 -15.39 -5.49 -12.53
CA LYS A 130 -16.23 -4.67 -13.41
C LYS A 130 -16.27 -5.27 -14.83
N PRO A 131 -17.44 -5.26 -15.48
CA PRO A 131 -17.56 -5.77 -16.84
C PRO A 131 -16.74 -4.92 -17.81
N LEU A 132 -16.08 -5.59 -18.77
CA LEU A 132 -15.36 -4.92 -19.85
C LEU A 132 -16.38 -4.26 -20.80
N ARG A 133 -16.23 -2.94 -21.02
CA ARG A 133 -17.09 -2.12 -21.87
C ARG A 133 -16.27 -1.41 -22.95
N ASP A 134 -16.96 -0.87 -23.95
CA ASP A 134 -16.34 -0.13 -25.07
C ASP A 134 -15.47 1.04 -24.60
N ASP A 135 -15.84 1.67 -23.48
CA ASP A 135 -15.05 2.74 -22.88
C ASP A 135 -13.64 2.28 -22.51
N PHE A 136 -13.52 1.10 -21.90
CA PHE A 136 -12.20 0.54 -21.55
C PHE A 136 -11.39 0.16 -22.79
N LEU A 137 -12.06 -0.32 -23.84
CA LEU A 137 -11.39 -0.62 -25.11
C LEU A 137 -10.85 0.66 -25.75
N ALA A 138 -11.60 1.75 -25.70
CA ALA A 138 -11.16 3.05 -26.19
C ALA A 138 -9.98 3.60 -25.37
N GLU A 139 -10.02 3.50 -24.01
CA GLU A 139 -8.89 3.85 -23.16
C GLU A 139 -7.62 3.09 -23.54
N MET A 140 -7.71 1.75 -23.67
CA MET A 140 -6.58 0.90 -24.05
C MET A 140 -5.98 1.30 -25.40
N GLU A 141 -6.82 1.62 -26.39
CA GLU A 141 -6.37 2.05 -27.71
C GLU A 141 -5.66 3.40 -27.65
N ILE A 142 -6.22 4.39 -26.99
CA ILE A 142 -5.58 5.72 -26.81
C ILE A 142 -4.22 5.56 -26.12
N LEU A 143 -4.16 4.76 -25.05
CA LEU A 143 -2.90 4.50 -24.34
C LEU A 143 -1.88 3.77 -25.21
N ARG A 144 -2.33 2.84 -26.06
CA ARG A 144 -1.47 2.15 -27.04
C ARG A 144 -0.85 3.12 -28.05
N TRP A 145 -1.61 4.11 -28.51
CA TRP A 145 -1.13 5.10 -29.49
C TRP A 145 -0.03 6.01 -28.96
N THR A 146 0.14 6.11 -27.63
CA THR A 146 1.25 6.86 -27.03
C THR A 146 2.62 6.25 -27.34
N GLY A 147 2.69 4.95 -27.65
CA GLY A 147 3.94 4.22 -27.82
C GLY A 147 4.78 4.07 -26.54
N ARG A 148 4.26 4.50 -25.38
CA ARG A 148 4.99 4.46 -24.10
C ARG A 148 5.04 3.05 -23.51
N PRO A 149 6.06 2.73 -22.69
CA PRO A 149 6.07 1.53 -21.85
C PRO A 149 4.78 1.44 -21.02
N ARG A 150 4.09 0.28 -21.04
CA ARG A 150 2.75 0.13 -20.48
C ARG A 150 2.62 -1.14 -19.65
N LEU A 151 2.36 -0.97 -18.35
CA LEU A 151 1.99 -2.04 -17.43
C LEU A 151 0.50 -1.93 -17.12
N ALA A 152 -0.25 -3.02 -17.21
CA ALA A 152 -1.62 -3.10 -16.73
C ALA A 152 -1.67 -3.85 -15.40
N LEU A 153 -2.41 -3.30 -14.44
CA LEU A 153 -2.68 -3.90 -13.14
C LEU A 153 -4.16 -4.27 -13.02
N LEU A 154 -4.41 -5.57 -12.83
CA LEU A 154 -5.69 -6.10 -12.39
C LEU A 154 -5.76 -5.97 -10.86
N ASN A 155 -6.35 -4.87 -10.37
CA ASN A 155 -6.48 -4.60 -8.95
C ASN A 155 -7.67 -5.37 -8.38
N ARG A 156 -7.40 -6.48 -7.69
CA ARG A 156 -8.42 -7.26 -7.00
C ARG A 156 -8.69 -6.63 -5.64
N ARG A 157 -9.96 -6.33 -5.36
CA ARG A 157 -10.39 -5.79 -4.07
C ARG A 157 -10.73 -6.86 -3.04
N GLU A 158 -11.04 -8.07 -3.52
CA GLU A 158 -11.34 -9.25 -2.72
C GLU A 158 -10.70 -10.47 -3.41
N ASN A 159 -10.41 -11.51 -2.66
CA ASN A 159 -9.79 -12.76 -3.17
C ASN A 159 -10.62 -13.51 -4.23
N ALA A 160 -11.70 -12.94 -4.73
CA ALA A 160 -12.57 -13.51 -5.75
C ALA A 160 -12.10 -13.11 -7.15
N SER A 161 -11.83 -14.10 -7.99
CA SER A 161 -11.70 -13.89 -9.43
C SER A 161 -13.04 -13.43 -9.98
N GLY A 162 -13.07 -12.26 -10.63
CA GLY A 162 -14.27 -11.80 -11.31
C GLY A 162 -14.63 -12.70 -12.48
N PRO A 163 -15.91 -12.79 -12.87
CA PRO A 163 -16.36 -13.63 -13.97
C PRO A 163 -15.70 -13.28 -15.31
N ASP A 164 -15.22 -12.07 -15.47
CA ASP A 164 -14.63 -11.54 -16.70
C ASP A 164 -13.09 -11.45 -16.67
N GLU A 165 -12.42 -11.97 -15.64
CA GLU A 165 -10.97 -11.79 -15.47
C GLU A 165 -10.14 -12.30 -16.65
N GLU A 166 -10.50 -13.45 -17.21
CA GLU A 166 -9.80 -14.00 -18.39
C GLU A 166 -10.02 -13.12 -19.63
N THR A 167 -11.21 -12.53 -19.77
CA THR A 167 -11.50 -11.57 -20.83
C THR A 167 -10.64 -10.30 -20.66
N TRP A 168 -10.53 -9.80 -19.44
CA TRP A 168 -9.64 -8.68 -19.12
C TRP A 168 -8.18 -9.01 -19.45
N LYS A 169 -7.66 -10.14 -19.00
CA LYS A 169 -6.28 -10.57 -19.26
C LYS A 169 -6.00 -10.65 -20.76
N SER A 170 -6.91 -11.25 -21.52
CA SER A 170 -6.79 -11.40 -22.97
C SER A 170 -6.72 -10.03 -23.66
N ARG A 171 -7.61 -9.10 -23.32
CA ARG A 171 -7.66 -7.76 -23.92
C ARG A 171 -6.47 -6.90 -23.53
N LEU A 172 -6.10 -6.92 -22.26
CA LEU A 172 -4.93 -6.20 -21.75
C LEU A 172 -3.64 -6.74 -22.36
N GLY A 173 -3.50 -8.08 -22.51
CA GLY A 173 -2.34 -8.71 -23.13
C GLY A 173 -2.11 -8.28 -24.60
N GLY A 174 -3.18 -7.89 -25.31
CA GLY A 174 -3.07 -7.36 -26.67
C GLY A 174 -2.71 -5.86 -26.73
N ALA A 175 -2.88 -5.11 -25.65
CA ALA A 175 -2.69 -3.66 -25.62
C ALA A 175 -1.50 -3.19 -24.78
N PHE A 176 -1.03 -3.99 -23.79
CA PHE A 176 0.02 -3.63 -22.85
C PHE A 176 1.25 -4.53 -22.96
N ASN A 177 2.42 -3.99 -22.61
CA ASN A 177 3.67 -4.76 -22.62
C ASN A 177 3.68 -5.86 -21.56
N LEU A 178 3.01 -5.61 -20.42
CA LEU A 178 2.94 -6.51 -19.30
C LEU A 178 1.60 -6.39 -18.61
N VAL A 179 1.07 -7.50 -18.09
CA VAL A 179 -0.16 -7.55 -17.27
C VAL A 179 0.15 -8.27 -15.97
N ARG A 180 -0.20 -7.67 -14.83
CA ARG A 180 -0.03 -8.25 -13.51
C ARG A 180 -1.32 -8.15 -12.70
N THR A 181 -1.55 -9.14 -11.87
CA THR A 181 -2.58 -9.07 -10.83
C THR A 181 -1.99 -8.40 -9.60
N PHE A 182 -2.76 -7.56 -8.94
CA PHE A 182 -2.36 -6.80 -7.77
C PHE A 182 -3.52 -6.74 -6.78
N ASP A 183 -3.21 -6.83 -5.49
CA ASP A 183 -4.17 -6.67 -4.41
C ASP A 183 -3.71 -5.50 -3.52
N ALA A 184 -4.36 -4.34 -3.70
CA ALA A 184 -4.02 -3.13 -2.96
C ALA A 184 -4.31 -3.22 -1.46
N HIS A 185 -5.31 -4.03 -1.04
CA HIS A 185 -5.68 -4.16 0.38
C HIS A 185 -4.73 -5.05 1.16
N HIS A 186 -4.07 -6.00 0.49
CA HIS A 186 -3.10 -6.90 1.09
C HIS A 186 -1.68 -6.61 0.62
N ALA A 187 -1.47 -5.46 -0.01
CA ALA A 187 -0.19 -5.06 -0.55
C ALA A 187 0.84 -4.92 0.58
N ARG A 188 1.79 -5.86 0.59
CA ARG A 188 2.93 -5.89 1.50
C ARG A 188 4.20 -5.56 0.71
N TYR A 189 5.31 -5.55 1.38
CA TYR A 189 6.63 -5.38 0.79
C TYR A 189 6.83 -6.20 -0.50
N ASP A 190 6.42 -7.46 -0.51
CA ASP A 190 6.57 -8.33 -1.69
C ASP A 190 5.81 -7.81 -2.92
N GLU A 191 4.61 -7.28 -2.74
CA GLU A 191 3.82 -6.69 -3.84
C GLU A 191 4.44 -5.39 -4.35
N ARG A 192 4.95 -4.53 -3.45
CA ARG A 192 5.71 -3.34 -3.83
C ARG A 192 6.93 -3.70 -4.67
N LEU A 193 7.70 -4.70 -4.22
CA LEU A 193 8.88 -5.17 -4.93
C LEU A 193 8.53 -5.79 -6.29
N ARG A 194 7.45 -6.59 -6.36
CA ARG A 194 6.93 -7.16 -7.62
C ARG A 194 6.53 -6.07 -8.62
N LEU A 195 5.86 -5.00 -8.15
CA LEU A 195 5.50 -3.87 -8.99
C LEU A 195 6.74 -3.15 -9.54
N LEU A 196 7.72 -2.83 -8.70
CA LEU A 196 8.96 -2.20 -9.14
C LEU A 196 9.72 -3.09 -10.16
N LYS A 197 9.77 -4.40 -9.94
CA LYS A 197 10.33 -5.35 -10.90
C LYS A 197 9.54 -5.41 -12.21
N ALA A 198 8.21 -5.33 -12.16
CA ALA A 198 7.38 -5.27 -13.36
C ALA A 198 7.60 -3.96 -14.17
N LEU A 199 7.81 -2.83 -13.49
CA LEU A 199 8.18 -1.58 -14.14
C LEU A 199 9.56 -1.68 -14.79
N LEU A 200 10.52 -2.34 -14.13
CA LEU A 200 11.86 -2.60 -14.67
C LEU A 200 11.80 -3.46 -15.96
N GLU A 201 10.86 -4.40 -16.06
CA GLU A 201 10.69 -5.26 -17.23
C GLU A 201 10.28 -4.47 -18.48
N ILE A 202 9.56 -3.34 -18.34
CA ILE A 202 9.02 -2.56 -19.45
C ILE A 202 9.79 -1.27 -19.74
N GLU A 203 10.61 -0.77 -18.79
CA GLU A 203 11.32 0.50 -18.89
C GLU A 203 12.82 0.24 -19.11
N GLU A 204 13.28 0.43 -20.36
CA GLU A 204 14.68 0.19 -20.72
C GLU A 204 15.56 1.42 -20.50
N THR A 205 15.01 2.61 -20.72
CA THR A 205 15.79 3.86 -20.68
C THR A 205 16.36 4.14 -19.30
N HIS A 206 15.53 3.92 -18.26
CA HIS A 206 15.90 4.18 -16.86
C HIS A 206 16.20 2.90 -16.08
N ARG A 207 16.49 1.80 -16.78
CA ARG A 207 16.79 0.50 -16.15
C ARG A 207 17.79 0.56 -14.99
N PRO A 208 18.97 1.23 -15.12
CA PRO A 208 19.94 1.27 -14.02
C PRO A 208 19.39 1.92 -12.75
N MET A 209 18.55 2.96 -12.89
CA MET A 209 17.95 3.67 -11.76
C MET A 209 16.87 2.84 -11.09
N LEU A 210 16.06 2.11 -11.86
CA LEU A 210 15.05 1.19 -11.30
C LEU A 210 15.72 0.01 -10.59
N GLU A 211 16.81 -0.54 -11.12
CA GLU A 211 17.60 -1.59 -10.45
C GLU A 211 18.20 -1.10 -9.13
N GLU A 212 18.71 0.14 -9.10
CA GLU A 212 19.19 0.76 -7.86
C GLU A 212 18.05 0.96 -6.86
N THR A 213 16.89 1.45 -7.32
CA THR A 213 15.70 1.62 -6.48
C THR A 213 15.24 0.31 -5.86
N ILE A 214 15.22 -0.76 -6.63
CA ILE A 214 14.87 -2.11 -6.14
C ILE A 214 15.86 -2.55 -5.06
N ARG A 215 17.16 -2.38 -5.27
CA ARG A 215 18.19 -2.70 -4.27
C ARG A 215 18.03 -1.90 -2.97
N LEU A 216 17.69 -0.61 -3.08
CA LEU A 216 17.44 0.24 -1.91
C LEU A 216 16.22 -0.25 -1.12
N VAL A 217 15.14 -0.63 -1.80
CA VAL A 217 13.94 -1.21 -1.17
C VAL A 217 14.28 -2.55 -0.48
N GLU A 218 15.05 -3.42 -1.14
CA GLU A 218 15.48 -4.71 -0.57
C GLU A 218 16.37 -4.51 0.66
N ASN A 219 17.31 -3.57 0.62
CA ASN A 219 18.20 -3.27 1.75
C ASN A 219 17.43 -2.64 2.93
N GLU A 220 16.49 -1.74 2.67
CA GLU A 220 15.63 -1.18 3.72
C GLU A 220 14.83 -2.29 4.43
N TRP A 221 14.31 -3.25 3.69
CA TRP A 221 13.60 -4.40 4.26
C TRP A 221 14.50 -5.31 5.10
N LEU A 222 15.72 -5.56 4.64
CA LEU A 222 16.69 -6.32 5.42
C LEU A 222 17.02 -5.63 6.73
N GLY A 223 17.27 -4.31 6.71
CA GLY A 223 17.51 -3.52 7.91
C GLY A 223 16.34 -3.63 8.91
N ARG A 224 15.10 -3.50 8.46
CA ARG A 224 13.91 -3.68 9.32
C ARG A 224 13.83 -5.07 9.95
N ARG A 225 14.21 -6.10 9.21
CA ARG A 225 14.24 -7.47 9.74
C ARG A 225 15.31 -7.64 10.82
N GLU A 226 16.48 -7.02 10.66
CA GLU A 226 17.54 -7.01 11.66
C GLU A 226 17.09 -6.26 12.93
N GLU A 227 16.54 -5.05 12.79
CA GLU A 227 15.97 -4.28 13.91
C GLU A 227 14.87 -5.06 14.64
N ALA A 228 13.98 -5.73 13.90
CA ALA A 228 12.92 -6.55 14.49
C ALA A 228 13.48 -7.77 15.25
N ALA A 229 14.53 -8.41 14.72
CA ALA A 229 15.20 -9.51 15.40
C ALA A 229 15.84 -9.05 16.72
N GLU A 230 16.50 -7.88 16.72
CA GLU A 230 17.07 -7.29 17.94
C GLU A 230 15.99 -6.96 18.98
N ALA A 231 14.84 -6.41 18.57
CA ALA A 231 13.72 -6.14 19.46
C ALA A 231 13.19 -7.43 20.11
N VAL A 232 13.07 -8.52 19.34
CA VAL A 232 12.65 -9.83 19.87
C VAL A 232 13.71 -10.44 20.80
N ILE A 233 14.99 -10.32 20.48
CA ILE A 233 16.08 -10.79 21.37
C ILE A 233 16.01 -10.02 22.69
N THR A 234 15.87 -8.71 22.66
CA THR A 234 15.73 -7.86 23.86
C THR A 234 14.51 -8.26 24.69
N LEU A 235 13.38 -8.55 24.07
CA LEU A 235 12.20 -9.12 24.75
C LEU A 235 12.55 -10.42 25.46
N MET A 236 13.21 -11.36 24.78
CA MET A 236 13.56 -12.66 25.34
C MET A 236 14.52 -12.53 26.53
N GLU A 237 15.58 -11.74 26.39
CA GLU A 237 16.56 -11.50 27.46
C GLU A 237 15.89 -10.85 28.69
N THR A 238 15.05 -9.84 28.46
CA THR A 238 14.33 -9.15 29.53
C THR A 238 13.33 -10.07 30.24
N ALA A 239 12.56 -10.85 29.47
CA ALA A 239 11.56 -11.78 29.99
C ALA A 239 12.20 -12.94 30.78
N LEU A 240 13.31 -13.52 30.25
CA LEU A 240 14.01 -14.62 30.91
C LEU A 240 14.75 -14.16 32.17
N SER A 241 15.21 -12.93 32.22
CA SER A 241 15.86 -12.34 33.41
C SER A 241 14.86 -11.76 34.43
N LEU A 242 13.57 -11.69 34.10
CA LEU A 242 12.54 -11.10 34.92
C LEU A 242 12.42 -11.81 36.26
N ARG A 243 12.60 -11.07 37.36
CA ARG A 243 12.42 -11.56 38.72
C ARG A 243 11.45 -10.65 39.47
N VAL A 244 10.54 -11.26 40.19
CA VAL A 244 9.64 -10.58 41.10
C VAL A 244 9.83 -11.16 42.50
N SER A 245 10.09 -10.31 43.47
CA SER A 245 10.28 -10.71 44.84
C SER A 245 9.33 -9.96 45.80
N ALA A 246 9.05 -10.54 46.92
CA ALA A 246 8.36 -9.89 48.00
C ALA A 246 8.99 -10.30 49.34
N THR A 247 8.96 -9.38 50.30
CA THR A 247 9.35 -9.70 51.68
C THR A 247 8.18 -10.43 52.34
N LEU A 248 8.47 -11.55 52.96
CA LEU A 248 7.51 -12.36 53.69
C LEU A 248 7.71 -12.16 55.20
N GLU A 249 6.64 -11.99 55.94
CA GLU A 249 6.64 -12.06 57.41
C GLU A 249 6.54 -13.52 57.85
N GLU A 250 6.98 -13.83 59.08
CA GLU A 250 6.91 -15.18 59.64
C GLU A 250 5.47 -15.75 59.62
N ARG A 251 4.48 -14.88 59.79
CA ARG A 251 3.04 -15.22 59.69
C ARG A 251 2.60 -15.60 58.28
N ASP A 252 3.26 -15.09 57.27
CA ASP A 252 2.95 -15.42 55.85
C ASP A 252 3.49 -16.81 55.50
N LEU A 253 4.51 -17.29 56.20
CA LEU A 253 5.07 -18.62 56.03
C LEU A 253 4.28 -19.71 56.79
N THR A 254 3.78 -19.37 57.98
CA THR A 254 3.13 -20.34 58.88
C THR A 254 1.63 -20.54 58.58
N ILE A 255 0.96 -19.56 57.98
CA ILE A 255 -0.49 -19.61 57.70
C ILE A 255 -0.70 -19.91 56.21
N PRO A 256 -1.21 -21.12 55.84
CA PRO A 256 -1.33 -21.55 54.42
C PRO A 256 -2.10 -20.57 53.53
N SER A 257 -3.23 -20.02 54.02
CA SER A 257 -4.06 -19.07 53.26
C SER A 257 -3.34 -17.75 52.95
N ARG A 258 -2.47 -17.26 53.85
CA ARG A 258 -1.65 -16.07 53.61
C ARG A 258 -0.54 -16.34 52.62
N ARG A 259 0.12 -17.49 52.71
CA ARG A 259 1.14 -17.95 51.79
C ARG A 259 0.57 -18.03 50.38
N GLU A 260 -0.60 -18.63 50.20
CA GLU A 260 -1.27 -18.76 48.94
C GLU A 260 -1.64 -17.39 48.34
N LYS A 261 -2.19 -16.49 49.15
CA LYS A 261 -2.49 -15.11 48.73
C LYS A 261 -1.23 -14.36 48.24
N LYS A 262 -0.11 -14.48 48.96
CA LYS A 262 1.17 -13.89 48.55
C LYS A 262 1.72 -14.49 47.24
N ALA A 263 1.58 -15.79 47.08
CA ALA A 263 1.97 -16.46 45.85
C ALA A 263 1.14 -15.95 44.64
N GLN A 264 -0.18 -15.78 44.82
CA GLN A 264 -1.06 -15.22 43.78
C GLN A 264 -0.73 -13.75 43.50
N GLU A 265 -0.44 -12.92 44.49
CA GLU A 265 0.01 -11.53 44.30
C GLU A 265 1.33 -11.46 43.50
N LEU A 266 2.30 -12.31 43.86
CA LEU A 266 3.57 -12.38 43.10
C LEU A 266 3.36 -12.84 41.67
N SER A 267 2.56 -13.86 41.46
CA SER A 267 2.19 -14.36 40.15
C SER A 267 1.55 -13.26 39.29
N LYS A 268 0.55 -12.56 39.85
CA LYS A 268 -0.10 -11.43 39.16
C LYS A 268 0.90 -10.31 38.78
N ARG A 269 1.82 -9.97 39.70
CA ARG A 269 2.87 -8.97 39.44
C ARG A 269 3.83 -9.44 38.36
N TYR A 270 4.22 -10.72 38.35
CA TYR A 270 5.10 -11.30 37.37
C TYR A 270 4.47 -11.24 35.97
N PHE A 271 3.25 -11.76 35.84
CA PHE A 271 2.55 -11.74 34.54
C PHE A 271 2.19 -10.32 34.08
N GLY A 272 1.87 -9.40 34.99
CA GLY A 272 1.68 -7.99 34.63
C GLY A 272 2.92 -7.36 34.02
N ARG A 273 4.11 -7.58 34.64
CA ARG A 273 5.38 -7.09 34.06
C ARG A 273 5.75 -7.77 32.76
N LEU A 274 5.49 -9.06 32.62
CA LEU A 274 5.72 -9.78 31.39
C LEU A 274 4.88 -9.21 30.24
N ALA A 275 3.60 -8.94 30.51
CA ALA A 275 2.72 -8.31 29.53
C ALA A 275 3.17 -6.89 29.11
N GLU A 276 3.74 -6.10 30.06
CA GLU A 276 4.33 -4.79 29.73
C GLU A 276 5.54 -4.93 28.78
N ILE A 277 6.43 -5.91 29.04
CA ILE A 277 7.60 -6.18 28.20
C ILE A 277 7.15 -6.61 26.80
N GLU A 278 6.17 -7.52 26.69
CA GLU A 278 5.59 -7.95 25.42
C GLU A 278 4.97 -6.79 24.65
N ARG A 279 4.19 -5.94 25.32
CA ARG A 279 3.55 -4.76 24.71
C ARG A 279 4.59 -3.79 24.16
N THR A 280 5.67 -3.54 24.89
CA THR A 280 6.76 -2.66 24.46
C THR A 280 7.39 -3.19 23.17
N CYS A 281 7.75 -4.46 23.12
CA CYS A 281 8.32 -5.10 21.94
C CYS A 281 7.33 -5.04 20.75
N PHE A 282 6.06 -5.37 20.98
CA PHE A 282 5.04 -5.33 19.94
C PHE A 282 4.88 -3.92 19.34
N THR A 283 4.84 -2.88 20.20
CA THR A 283 4.79 -1.49 19.76
C THR A 283 6.02 -1.11 18.92
N GLU A 284 7.19 -1.59 19.28
CA GLU A 284 8.43 -1.36 18.54
C GLU A 284 8.40 -2.06 17.18
N LEU A 285 7.95 -3.32 17.12
CA LEU A 285 7.76 -4.05 15.86
C LEU A 285 6.79 -3.34 14.91
N LEU A 286 5.67 -2.81 15.43
CA LEU A 286 4.73 -2.02 14.63
C LEU A 286 5.40 -0.77 14.04
N LYS A 287 6.24 -0.08 14.79
CA LYS A 287 6.98 1.09 14.28
C LYS A 287 8.01 0.71 13.21
N ILE A 288 8.79 -0.36 13.45
CA ILE A 288 9.79 -0.88 12.50
C ILE A 288 9.15 -1.22 11.16
N TYR A 289 8.02 -1.92 11.18
CA TYR A 289 7.32 -2.31 9.96
C TYR A 289 6.38 -1.23 9.42
N ARG A 290 6.34 -0.04 10.03
CA ARG A 290 5.43 1.06 9.64
C ARG A 290 3.99 0.58 9.48
N HIS A 291 3.58 -0.35 10.32
CA HIS A 291 2.17 -0.73 10.41
C HIS A 291 1.40 0.45 10.96
N HIS A 292 0.81 1.21 10.06
CA HIS A 292 -0.25 2.14 10.43
C HIS A 292 -1.45 1.28 10.82
N LEU A 293 -1.66 1.14 12.11
CA LEU A 293 -2.85 0.49 12.64
C LEU A 293 -4.03 1.26 12.07
N LEU A 294 -4.86 0.55 11.31
CA LEU A 294 -6.16 1.07 10.89
C LEU A 294 -6.83 1.60 12.16
N LYS A 295 -7.05 2.91 12.24
CA LYS A 295 -7.95 3.46 13.24
C LYS A 295 -9.25 2.71 13.03
N ALA A 296 -9.62 1.87 13.99
CA ALA A 296 -10.95 1.30 14.00
C ALA A 296 -11.90 2.49 13.91
N ASP A 297 -12.57 2.63 12.78
CA ASP A 297 -13.67 3.55 12.67
C ASP A 297 -14.62 3.18 13.80
N SER A 298 -14.63 4.02 14.81
CA SER A 298 -15.59 3.94 15.90
C SER A 298 -16.95 4.33 15.31
N ASP A 299 -17.57 3.36 14.67
CA ASP A 299 -18.98 3.42 14.33
C ASP A 299 -19.74 3.17 15.64
N PRO A 300 -20.42 4.17 16.22
CA PRO A 300 -21.07 4.02 17.53
C PRO A 300 -22.24 3.05 17.52
N ASP A 301 -22.65 2.50 16.37
CA ASP A 301 -23.82 1.63 16.21
C ASP A 301 -23.51 0.13 16.05
N SER A 302 -22.25 -0.31 16.14
CA SER A 302 -21.91 -1.76 16.12
C SER A 302 -21.74 -2.34 17.54
N ALA A 303 -22.58 -1.93 18.48
CA ALA A 303 -22.69 -2.58 19.78
C ALA A 303 -23.45 -3.91 19.64
N SER A 304 -22.77 -4.98 19.25
CA SER A 304 -23.31 -6.34 19.30
C SER A 304 -22.34 -7.30 19.98
N ASN A 305 -22.75 -7.66 21.19
CA ASN A 305 -22.37 -8.77 22.06
C ASN A 305 -21.08 -8.67 22.87
N PRO A 306 -21.21 -8.56 24.21
CA PRO A 306 -20.12 -8.67 25.18
C PRO A 306 -19.87 -10.15 25.50
N ALA A 307 -19.07 -10.84 24.69
CA ALA A 307 -18.61 -12.19 24.99
C ALA A 307 -17.26 -12.51 24.33
N ASP A 308 -16.35 -11.56 24.28
CA ASP A 308 -14.95 -11.84 23.92
C ASP A 308 -14.06 -11.01 24.87
N ASP A 309 -13.58 -11.67 25.94
CA ASP A 309 -12.66 -11.11 26.94
C ASP A 309 -11.26 -10.91 26.35
N GLY A 310 -11.15 -10.17 25.27
CA GLY A 310 -9.90 -9.62 24.77
C GLY A 310 -9.61 -8.29 25.44
N GLN A 311 -8.55 -8.20 26.22
CA GLN A 311 -8.11 -6.96 26.82
C GLN A 311 -7.72 -5.98 25.72
N THR A 312 -8.53 -4.95 25.53
CA THR A 312 -8.31 -3.90 24.52
C THR A 312 -7.63 -2.72 25.19
N ASP A 313 -6.41 -2.39 24.79
CA ASP A 313 -5.67 -1.23 25.28
C ASP A 313 -5.68 -0.12 24.24
N VAL A 314 -5.92 1.11 24.69
CA VAL A 314 -5.88 2.31 23.86
C VAL A 314 -4.58 3.05 24.15
N LEU A 315 -3.76 3.31 23.14
CA LEU A 315 -2.55 4.14 23.25
C LEU A 315 -2.92 5.62 23.42
N GLU A 316 -1.99 6.43 23.93
CA GLU A 316 -2.18 7.87 24.15
C GLU A 316 -2.57 8.66 22.89
N ASP A 317 -2.26 8.13 21.71
CA ASP A 317 -2.62 8.67 20.39
C ASP A 317 -4.00 8.21 19.88
N GLY A 318 -4.75 7.46 20.67
CA GLY A 318 -6.06 6.91 20.32
C GLY A 318 -6.02 5.61 19.52
N THR A 319 -4.86 4.96 19.42
CA THR A 319 -4.70 3.65 18.75
C THR A 319 -5.18 2.52 19.66
N VAL A 320 -6.04 1.66 19.14
CA VAL A 320 -6.59 0.49 19.86
C VAL A 320 -5.78 -0.75 19.54
N ILE A 321 -5.19 -1.40 20.55
CA ILE A 321 -4.49 -2.67 20.41
C ILE A 321 -5.32 -3.76 21.08
N THR A 322 -5.76 -4.75 20.28
CA THR A 322 -6.39 -5.96 20.81
C THR A 322 -5.33 -7.03 20.98
N SER A 323 -5.00 -7.44 22.22
CA SER A 323 -4.04 -8.51 22.42
C SER A 323 -4.65 -9.86 22.05
N LEU A 324 -4.06 -10.52 21.05
CA LEU A 324 -4.48 -11.85 20.56
C LEU A 324 -3.98 -13.01 21.43
N VAL A 325 -3.39 -12.73 22.60
CA VAL A 325 -2.90 -13.79 23.49
C VAL A 325 -4.03 -14.25 24.39
N LYS A 326 -4.81 -15.22 23.91
CA LYS A 326 -5.62 -16.07 24.80
C LYS A 326 -4.65 -16.95 25.61
N VAL A 327 -4.36 -16.55 26.84
CA VAL A 327 -3.73 -17.46 27.81
C VAL A 327 -4.77 -18.55 28.10
N ASN A 328 -4.60 -19.70 27.49
CA ASN A 328 -5.45 -20.86 27.69
C ASN A 328 -5.18 -21.41 29.09
N ASN A 329 -5.98 -21.02 30.07
CA ASN A 329 -5.94 -21.49 31.48
C ASN A 329 -6.45 -22.94 31.61
N ARG A 330 -6.06 -23.84 30.69
CA ARG A 330 -6.51 -25.25 30.68
C ARG A 330 -5.54 -26.27 31.29
N ASP A 331 -4.37 -25.87 31.79
CA ASP A 331 -3.40 -26.82 32.36
C ASP A 331 -3.17 -26.64 33.89
N GLN A 332 -4.20 -26.35 34.67
CA GLN A 332 -4.14 -26.51 36.09
C GLN A 332 -4.92 -27.75 36.55
N ARG A 333 -4.65 -28.90 35.95
CA ARG A 333 -4.98 -30.22 36.57
C ARG A 333 -3.91 -31.19 36.12
N LEU A 334 -2.82 -31.26 36.90
CA LEU A 334 -2.03 -32.47 37.07
C LEU A 334 -1.02 -32.25 38.22
N GLY A 335 -1.21 -33.05 39.28
CA GLY A 335 -0.23 -33.29 40.35
C GLY A 335 -0.37 -32.49 41.61
#